data_5556034472c13e7394885dfa94e64298
#
_entry.id   5556034472c13e7394885dfa94e64298
#
_cell.length_a   1.000
_cell.length_b   1.000
_cell.length_c   1.000
_cell.angle_alpha   90.00
_cell.angle_beta   90.00
_cell.angle_gamma   90.00
#
_symmetry.space_group_name_H-M   'P 1'
#
loop_
_entity.id
_entity.type
_entity.pdbx_description
1 polymer ?
#
loop_
_entity_poly.entity_id
_entity_poly.type
_entity_poly.pdbx_seq_one_letter_code
_entity_poly.pdbx_strand_id
1 'polypeptide(L)'
;MEPLRVNSRLVIPPGELQVSFARAGGPGGQKVNRTASQVQLRFSVTQSTCLGDRRRNTLLKALQGRLTAAGELLIRARRHREQARNLADARERLASLLSGALKPQRARKATKPTRASRERRLDAKRRRGRRKQERGGRFDP
;
A
#
# COMPACT_ATOMS: atom_id res chain seq x y z
N MET A 1 25.78 -6.99 -0.02
CA MET A 1 24.42 -6.85 -0.61
C MET A 1 24.51 -5.88 -1.77
N GLU A 2 23.80 -6.12 -2.87
CA GLU A 2 23.79 -5.22 -4.02
C GLU A 2 22.92 -3.97 -3.76
N PRO A 3 23.20 -2.83 -4.42
CA PRO A 3 22.33 -1.65 -4.34
C PRO A 3 20.91 -1.98 -4.82
N LEU A 4 19.90 -1.30 -4.28
CA LEU A 4 18.51 -1.50 -4.66
C LEU A 4 18.07 -0.42 -5.63
N ARG A 5 17.84 -0.79 -6.89
CA ARG A 5 17.31 0.11 -7.89
C ARG A 5 15.79 0.26 -7.72
N VAL A 6 15.33 1.45 -7.39
CA VAL A 6 13.89 1.77 -7.25
C VAL A 6 13.31 2.24 -8.58
N ASN A 7 14.03 3.14 -9.26
CA ASN A 7 13.70 3.64 -10.60
C ASN A 7 14.97 4.17 -11.28
N SER A 8 14.85 4.77 -12.47
CA SER A 8 15.99 5.32 -13.23
C SER A 8 16.77 6.42 -12.50
N ARG A 9 16.17 7.08 -11.48
CA ARG A 9 16.72 8.23 -10.78
C ARG A 9 16.97 8.01 -9.29
N LEU A 10 16.65 6.82 -8.78
CA LEU A 10 16.81 6.48 -7.36
C LEU A 10 17.36 5.08 -7.21
N VAL A 11 18.55 5.01 -6.63
CA VAL A 11 19.21 3.78 -6.22
C VAL A 11 19.55 3.92 -4.74
N ILE A 12 19.15 2.93 -3.95
CA ILE A 12 19.43 2.89 -2.51
C ILE A 12 20.71 2.09 -2.30
N PRO A 13 21.73 2.66 -1.65
CA PRO A 13 22.96 1.95 -1.35
C PRO A 13 22.72 0.84 -0.34
N PRO A 14 23.53 -0.25 -0.37
CA PRO A 14 23.33 -1.38 0.53
C PRO A 14 23.48 -1.03 2.02
N GLY A 15 24.25 0.00 2.35
CA GLY A 15 24.44 0.47 3.73
C GLY A 15 23.19 1.08 4.37
N GLU A 16 22.22 1.52 3.58
CA GLU A 16 20.94 2.05 4.07
C GLU A 16 19.86 0.95 4.24
N LEU A 17 20.17 -0.28 3.84
CA LEU A 17 19.29 -1.44 3.94
C LEU A 17 19.73 -2.35 5.08
N GLN A 18 18.95 -2.41 6.15
CA GLN A 18 19.19 -3.33 7.26
C GLN A 18 18.39 -4.60 7.04
N VAL A 19 19.07 -5.73 7.05
CA VAL A 19 18.44 -7.06 6.91
C VAL A 19 18.61 -7.83 8.20
N SER A 20 17.53 -8.38 8.68
CA SER A 20 17.54 -9.34 9.79
C SER A 20 16.78 -10.60 9.39
N PHE A 21 17.18 -11.71 9.99
CA PHE A 21 16.60 -13.02 9.72
C PHE A 21 15.90 -13.54 10.96
N ALA A 22 14.72 -14.10 10.77
CA ALA A 22 13.94 -14.68 11.85
C ALA A 22 13.44 -16.07 11.45
N ARG A 23 13.08 -16.88 12.44
CA ARG A 23 12.40 -18.14 12.20
C ARG A 23 11.00 -17.84 11.65
N ALA A 24 10.61 -18.55 10.59
CA ALA A 24 9.26 -18.46 10.08
C ALA A 24 8.32 -19.16 11.08
N GLY A 25 7.56 -18.39 11.86
CA GLY A 25 6.52 -18.94 12.73
C GLY A 25 5.38 -19.53 11.89
N GLY A 26 4.91 -20.72 12.25
CA GLY A 26 3.75 -21.37 11.62
C GLY A 26 3.54 -22.77 12.18
N PRO A 27 2.34 -23.38 12.03
CA PRO A 27 2.09 -24.77 12.35
C PRO A 27 2.79 -25.64 11.31
N GLY A 28 3.98 -26.16 11.63
CA GLY A 28 4.73 -26.99 10.69
C GLY A 28 5.96 -27.62 11.29
N GLY A 29 6.21 -28.86 10.91
CA GLY A 29 7.13 -29.81 11.46
C GLY A 29 8.58 -29.33 11.73
N GLN A 30 9.42 -30.24 12.21
CA GLN A 30 10.78 -29.98 12.75
C GLN A 30 11.69 -29.09 11.88
N LYS A 31 11.49 -29.02 10.56
CA LYS A 31 12.34 -28.24 9.65
C LYS A 31 12.04 -26.73 9.70
N VAL A 32 10.80 -26.33 10.05
CA VAL A 32 10.37 -24.91 10.16
C VAL A 32 11.02 -24.25 11.38
N ASN A 33 11.27 -25.01 12.44
CA ASN A 33 11.87 -24.52 13.68
C ASN A 33 13.41 -24.40 13.61
N ARG A 34 14.06 -25.01 12.61
CA ARG A 34 15.53 -25.04 12.48
C ARG A 34 16.10 -23.98 11.51
N THR A 35 15.31 -23.45 10.58
CA THR A 35 15.81 -22.53 9.55
C THR A 35 15.19 -21.14 9.70
N ALA A 36 16.05 -20.12 9.87
CA ALA A 36 15.66 -18.70 9.88
C ALA A 36 15.42 -18.22 8.45
N SER A 37 14.35 -18.72 7.81
CA SER A 37 14.03 -18.38 6.40
C SER A 37 13.29 -17.07 6.23
N GLN A 38 12.67 -16.52 7.30
CA GLN A 38 11.99 -15.24 7.24
C GLN A 38 13.02 -14.11 7.18
N VAL A 39 12.82 -13.19 6.23
CA VAL A 39 13.63 -11.98 6.07
C VAL A 39 12.82 -10.77 6.52
N GLN A 40 13.44 -9.90 7.31
CA GLN A 40 12.97 -8.56 7.61
C GLN A 40 13.94 -7.56 7.00
N LEU A 41 13.46 -6.73 6.10
CA LEU A 41 14.20 -5.66 5.46
C LEU A 41 13.72 -4.34 6.01
N ARG A 42 14.63 -3.53 6.57
CA ARG A 42 14.35 -2.17 7.08
C ARG A 42 15.03 -1.14 6.21
N PHE A 43 14.31 -0.05 5.98
CA PHE A 43 14.80 1.13 5.30
C PHE A 43 14.30 2.38 6.01
N SER A 44 15.21 3.24 6.48
CA SER A 44 14.86 4.49 7.14
C SER A 44 14.64 5.59 6.10
N VAL A 45 13.40 6.04 5.94
CA VAL A 45 13.05 7.15 5.05
C VAL A 45 13.54 8.48 5.62
N THR A 46 13.56 8.62 6.94
CA THR A 46 13.98 9.84 7.64
C THR A 46 15.49 10.07 7.56
N GLN A 47 16.28 8.99 7.74
CA GLN A 47 17.73 9.08 7.84
C GLN A 47 18.46 8.84 6.51
N SER A 48 17.74 8.40 5.46
CA SER A 48 18.35 8.07 4.17
C SER A 48 19.03 9.26 3.54
N THR A 49 20.29 9.10 3.17
CA THR A 49 21.12 10.12 2.49
C THR A 49 20.84 10.15 0.97
N CYS A 50 20.40 9.04 0.39
CA CYS A 50 20.08 8.96 -1.03
C CYS A 50 18.73 9.64 -1.40
N LEU A 51 17.93 10.01 -0.39
CA LEU A 51 16.67 10.73 -0.57
C LEU A 51 16.90 12.22 -0.40
N GLY A 52 16.70 13.01 -1.47
CA GLY A 52 16.58 14.47 -1.32
C GLY A 52 15.28 14.84 -0.60
N ASP A 53 15.22 16.04 0.00
CA ASP A 53 14.11 16.49 0.87
C ASP A 53 12.73 16.36 0.23
N ARG A 54 12.62 16.71 -1.06
CA ARG A 54 11.35 16.58 -1.81
C ARG A 54 10.85 15.15 -1.86
N ARG A 55 11.75 14.17 -2.15
CA ARG A 55 11.37 12.75 -2.21
C ARG A 55 11.06 12.22 -0.82
N ARG A 56 11.87 12.58 0.18
CA ARG A 56 11.66 12.23 1.58
C ARG A 56 10.27 12.68 2.05
N ASN A 57 9.92 13.94 1.86
CA ASN A 57 8.61 14.48 2.24
C ASN A 57 7.45 13.80 1.49
N THR A 58 7.65 13.47 0.20
CA THR A 58 6.65 12.74 -0.58
C THR A 58 6.43 11.34 -0.02
N LEU A 59 7.51 10.62 0.29
CA LEU A 59 7.43 9.26 0.85
C LEU A 59 6.82 9.25 2.25
N LEU A 60 7.20 10.18 3.12
CA LEU A 60 6.63 10.30 4.46
C LEU A 60 5.13 10.52 4.42
N LYS A 61 4.64 11.39 3.53
CA LYS A 61 3.21 11.64 3.34
C LYS A 61 2.49 10.43 2.72
N ALA A 62 3.03 9.87 1.64
CA ALA A 62 2.37 8.79 0.90
C ALA A 62 2.35 7.46 1.66
N LEU A 63 3.32 7.21 2.52
CA LEU A 63 3.49 5.94 3.24
C LEU A 63 3.22 6.07 4.75
N GLN A 64 2.61 7.16 5.22
CA GLN A 64 2.35 7.43 6.64
C GLN A 64 1.76 6.23 7.39
N GLY A 65 0.80 5.49 6.80
CA GLY A 65 0.18 4.31 7.42
C GLY A 65 1.05 3.04 7.39
N ARG A 66 2.25 3.09 6.81
CA ARG A 66 3.18 1.94 6.70
C ARG A 66 4.53 2.19 7.36
N LEU A 67 4.77 3.41 7.79
CA LEU A 67 5.98 3.79 8.50
C LEU A 67 5.86 3.43 9.98
N THR A 68 6.98 3.02 10.56
CA THR A 68 7.11 2.95 12.03
C THR A 68 7.14 4.35 12.64
N ALA A 69 7.02 4.47 13.95
CA ALA A 69 7.15 5.75 14.65
C ALA A 69 8.51 6.43 14.39
N ALA A 70 9.55 5.67 14.09
CA ALA A 70 10.89 6.17 13.71
C ALA A 70 11.00 6.59 12.24
N GLY A 71 9.93 6.49 11.43
CA GLY A 71 9.95 6.81 10.01
C GLY A 71 10.65 5.76 9.14
N GLU A 72 10.63 4.50 9.57
CA GLU A 72 11.22 3.37 8.86
C GLU A 72 10.15 2.51 8.18
N LEU A 73 10.48 1.97 7.02
CA LEU A 73 9.73 0.92 6.36
C LEU A 73 10.25 -0.45 6.78
N LEU A 74 9.34 -1.31 7.24
CA LEU A 74 9.63 -2.69 7.60
C LEU A 74 8.92 -3.64 6.63
N ILE A 75 9.69 -4.35 5.82
CA ILE A 75 9.18 -5.36 4.88
C ILE A 75 9.53 -6.75 5.42
N ARG A 76 8.50 -7.57 5.63
CA ARG A 76 8.68 -8.97 6.04
C ARG A 76 8.36 -9.89 4.87
N ALA A 77 9.30 -10.79 4.53
CA ALA A 77 9.14 -11.80 3.50
C ALA A 77 9.37 -13.19 4.08
N ARG A 78 8.38 -14.08 3.90
CA ARG A 78 8.40 -15.47 4.39
C ARG A 78 7.74 -16.47 3.43
N ARG A 79 7.54 -16.04 2.19
CA ARG A 79 6.78 -16.81 1.19
C ARG A 79 7.53 -18.06 0.71
N HIS A 80 8.84 -17.95 0.62
CA HIS A 80 9.69 -18.99 0.08
C HIS A 80 10.39 -19.78 1.20
N ARG A 81 10.78 -21.03 0.89
CA ARG A 81 11.56 -21.88 1.81
C ARG A 81 13.01 -21.40 1.94
N GLU A 82 13.53 -20.75 0.90
CA GLU A 82 14.90 -20.28 0.80
C GLU A 82 14.99 -18.82 1.25
N GLN A 83 15.98 -18.55 2.11
CA GLN A 83 16.26 -17.21 2.62
C GLN A 83 16.62 -16.23 1.51
N ALA A 84 17.42 -16.66 0.52
CA ALA A 84 17.82 -15.83 -0.62
C ALA A 84 16.60 -15.37 -1.45
N ARG A 85 15.64 -16.25 -1.69
CA ARG A 85 14.40 -15.90 -2.40
C ARG A 85 13.51 -14.96 -1.60
N ASN A 86 13.45 -15.12 -0.28
CA ASN A 86 12.73 -14.19 0.57
C ASN A 86 13.41 -12.81 0.61
N LEU A 87 14.75 -12.76 0.57
CA LEU A 87 15.46 -11.49 0.46
C LEU A 87 15.16 -10.78 -0.87
N ALA A 88 15.18 -11.50 -1.98
CA ALA A 88 14.83 -10.95 -3.29
C ALA A 88 13.38 -10.42 -3.30
N ASP A 89 12.42 -11.19 -2.79
CA ASP A 89 11.01 -10.78 -2.65
C ASP A 89 10.85 -9.53 -1.77
N ALA A 90 11.58 -9.44 -0.64
CA ALA A 90 11.54 -8.25 0.22
C ALA A 90 12.08 -7.01 -0.50
N ARG A 91 13.16 -7.15 -1.25
CA ARG A 91 13.78 -6.07 -2.03
C ARG A 91 12.85 -5.58 -3.14
N GLU A 92 12.24 -6.50 -3.89
CA GLU A 92 11.28 -6.18 -4.96
C GLU A 92 10.05 -5.45 -4.41
N ARG A 93 9.50 -5.92 -3.29
CA ARG A 93 8.37 -5.24 -2.61
C ARG A 93 8.74 -3.85 -2.15
N LEU A 94 9.92 -3.65 -1.57
CA LEU A 94 10.40 -2.34 -1.15
C LEU A 94 10.54 -1.40 -2.36
N ALA A 95 11.18 -1.86 -3.45
CA ALA A 95 11.35 -1.09 -4.68
C ALA A 95 10.00 -0.69 -5.29
N SER A 96 9.06 -1.64 -5.40
CA SER A 96 7.70 -1.39 -5.92
C SER A 96 6.94 -0.39 -5.07
N LEU A 97 7.02 -0.50 -3.75
CA LEU A 97 6.34 0.38 -2.81
C LEU A 97 6.88 1.82 -2.90
N LEU A 98 8.19 1.99 -2.91
CA LEU A 98 8.82 3.30 -3.06
C LEU A 98 8.55 3.91 -4.44
N SER A 99 8.67 3.13 -5.51
CA SER A 99 8.37 3.57 -6.88
C SER A 99 6.91 4.00 -7.02
N GLY A 100 5.98 3.24 -6.45
CA GLY A 100 4.55 3.57 -6.44
C GLY A 100 4.25 4.87 -5.70
N ALA A 101 4.86 5.06 -4.52
CA ALA A 101 4.69 6.25 -3.70
C ALA A 101 5.29 7.53 -4.32
N LEU A 102 6.34 7.38 -5.12
CA LEU A 102 6.98 8.50 -5.83
C LEU A 102 6.30 8.87 -7.15
N LYS A 103 5.36 8.05 -7.66
CA LYS A 103 4.60 8.40 -8.87
C LYS A 103 3.69 9.60 -8.59
N PRO A 104 3.74 10.66 -9.42
CA PRO A 104 2.84 11.80 -9.26
C PRO A 104 1.40 11.33 -9.47
N GLN A 105 0.54 11.59 -8.50
CA GLN A 105 -0.90 11.34 -8.64
C GLN A 105 -1.47 12.38 -9.60
N ARG A 106 -2.10 11.91 -10.68
CA ARG A 106 -2.87 12.79 -11.56
C ARG A 106 -4.10 13.30 -10.79
N ALA A 107 -4.30 14.61 -10.78
CA ALA A 107 -5.53 15.20 -10.24
C ALA A 107 -6.75 14.60 -10.95
N ARG A 108 -7.69 14.05 -10.18
CA ARG A 108 -8.95 13.55 -10.75
C ARG A 108 -9.76 14.73 -11.23
N LYS A 109 -10.05 14.78 -12.54
CA LYS A 109 -11.01 15.74 -13.10
C LYS A 109 -12.41 15.34 -12.61
N ALA A 110 -13.13 16.29 -12.01
CA ALA A 110 -14.51 16.07 -11.62
C ALA A 110 -15.35 15.80 -12.88
N THR A 111 -16.06 14.69 -12.92
CA THR A 111 -16.96 14.34 -14.02
C THR A 111 -18.37 14.81 -13.67
N LYS A 112 -19.04 15.50 -14.62
CA LYS A 112 -20.45 15.84 -14.46
C LYS A 112 -21.32 14.61 -14.74
N PRO A 113 -22.44 14.41 -13.97
CA PRO A 113 -23.37 13.32 -14.25
C PRO A 113 -23.94 13.45 -15.65
N THR A 114 -24.05 12.33 -16.38
CA THR A 114 -24.65 12.30 -17.71
C THR A 114 -26.16 12.66 -17.65
N ARG A 115 -26.71 13.12 -18.77
CA ARG A 115 -28.16 13.42 -18.88
C ARG A 115 -29.00 12.18 -18.48
N ALA A 116 -28.66 11.01 -18.99
CA ALA A 116 -29.37 9.77 -18.68
C ALA A 116 -29.28 9.39 -17.17
N SER A 117 -28.17 9.71 -16.50
CA SER A 117 -28.03 9.50 -15.05
C SER A 117 -28.94 10.42 -14.24
N ARG A 118 -29.08 11.68 -14.68
CA ARG A 118 -30.00 12.65 -14.06
C ARG A 118 -31.47 12.24 -14.26
N GLU A 119 -31.84 11.81 -15.44
CA GLU A 119 -33.22 11.35 -15.77
C GLU A 119 -33.54 10.11 -14.91
N ARG A 120 -32.69 9.11 -14.88
CA ARG A 120 -32.89 7.92 -14.01
C ARG A 120 -33.07 8.29 -12.54
N ARG A 121 -32.30 9.23 -12.04
CA ARG A 121 -32.44 9.71 -10.65
C ARG A 121 -33.75 10.40 -10.40
N LEU A 122 -34.21 11.24 -11.35
CA LEU A 122 -35.50 11.92 -11.26
C LEU A 122 -36.66 10.92 -11.29
N ASP A 123 -36.64 9.94 -12.20
CA ASP A 123 -37.64 8.89 -12.27
C ASP A 123 -37.72 8.03 -11.02
N ALA A 124 -36.56 7.67 -10.49
CA ALA A 124 -36.50 6.94 -9.21
C ALA A 124 -37.09 7.78 -8.05
N LYS A 125 -36.85 9.12 -8.04
CA LYS A 125 -37.42 10.04 -7.05
C LYS A 125 -38.94 10.12 -7.21
N ARG A 126 -39.45 10.25 -8.46
CA ARG A 126 -40.88 10.30 -8.76
C ARG A 126 -41.60 9.01 -8.33
N ARG A 127 -41.02 7.84 -8.65
CA ARG A 127 -41.57 6.53 -8.24
C ARG A 127 -41.63 6.38 -6.70
N ARG A 128 -40.61 6.87 -5.99
CA ARG A 128 -40.62 6.86 -4.52
C ARG A 128 -41.65 7.81 -3.95
N GLY A 129 -41.86 8.99 -4.59
CA GLY A 129 -42.88 9.96 -4.21
C GLY A 129 -44.28 9.37 -4.32
N ARG A 130 -44.62 8.74 -5.48
CA ARG A 130 -45.91 8.08 -5.69
C ARG A 130 -46.18 7.00 -4.63
N ARG A 131 -45.20 6.10 -4.38
CA ARG A 131 -45.35 5.07 -3.34
C ARG A 131 -45.58 5.66 -1.93
N LYS A 132 -44.98 6.80 -1.62
CA LYS A 132 -45.26 7.47 -0.33
C LYS A 132 -46.67 8.04 -0.25
N GLN A 133 -47.15 8.64 -1.33
CA GLN A 133 -48.52 9.17 -1.40
C GLN A 133 -49.55 8.03 -1.30
N GLU A 134 -49.35 6.90 -2.01
CA GLU A 134 -50.23 5.74 -1.95
C GLU A 134 -50.27 5.11 -0.54
N ARG A 135 -49.17 5.18 0.23
CA ARG A 135 -49.13 4.72 1.64
C ARG A 135 -49.78 5.74 2.58
N GLY A 136 -49.61 7.04 2.34
CA GLY A 136 -50.18 8.10 3.18
C GLY A 136 -51.70 8.24 3.03
N GLY A 137 -52.28 7.94 1.84
CA GLY A 137 -53.72 7.96 1.62
C GLY A 137 -54.52 6.78 2.20
N ARG A 138 -53.87 5.85 2.87
CA ARG A 138 -54.50 4.62 3.42
C ARG A 138 -54.75 4.71 4.93
N PHE A 139 -54.51 5.85 5.55
CA PHE A 139 -54.78 6.13 6.95
C PHE A 139 -55.70 7.33 7.07
N ASP A 140 -56.98 7.12 6.71
CA ASP A 140 -58.08 7.98 7.14
C ASP A 140 -59.02 7.09 7.94
N PRO A 141 -59.25 7.37 9.26
CA PRO A 141 -60.14 6.58 10.10
C PRO A 141 -61.64 6.79 9.77
#